data_752e3cd60e847dc81b64cf4b0b45ba17
#
_entry.id   752e3cd60e847dc81b64cf4b0b45ba17
#
_cell.length_a   1.000
_cell.length_b   1.000
_cell.length_c   1.000
_cell.angle_alpha   90.00
_cell.angle_beta   90.00
_cell.angle_gamma   90.00
#
_symmetry.space_group_name_H-M   'P 1'
#
loop_
_entity.id
_entity.type
_entity.pdbx_description
1 polymer ?
#
loop_
_entity_poly.entity_id
_entity_poly.type
_entity_poly.pdbx_seq_one_letter_code
_entity_poly.pdbx_strand_id
1 'polypeptide(L)'
;MLLNPRLEDNMMPVVIHPFLKNGVEARAYQIRALKNALSSSCLMVMPTGFGKTAVEWMVMAEFLRLQQKKIILIAPTTGLVAQQQRMAREMMNIDPDMILRYTGETPPEKRTEIWQKGRILMATPQVIRNDATNRRISLDEVSLIIFDEAHHATGNHAYAQVGDLYLNHNNGGFTLAATASPGSSKGAILEVAKRLGIDRLDVSLKDEALLRPYTVKLHNDIIYVDLPESLKTLIFPLQEHQSREVENIQRMGFMGSVKNLTSRIITEAQQSVSRAISRRDKRGYNAARKVSDIRRMHMLLDLLKTQGVYAGLAFLDKAESEGRTGDRGTNRFLSQPVIHNFRINAKNLGELHPKANIVREMVRDRISENPNSRILIFTEYRYTVKNLTELLSTIEGVKVSQFIGQSSSGKQKGMTQKEQLARLEEFRSGEINVLVATSVGEEGLDVPAAELVLMYEPVPSAIRSIQRRGRTARQSSGTVKTLVANDTRDQYVSHAAKARERKMYNNLADIERQGRIEFRPSSKVDTLVAFDIEIDGERITADEFLELETTRLNKLYPVEQTNDNVQKDKNNNHKKPPKKVSLKDKRPRNQMGLDQFFDKETGTKRSKRTRN
;
A
#
# COMPACT_ATOMS: atom_id res chain seq x y z
N MET A 1 8.07 -20.56 43.20
CA MET A 1 6.67 -20.42 42.85
C MET A 1 6.48 -21.05 41.49
N LEU A 2 5.71 -22.11 41.41
CA LEU A 2 5.62 -23.03 40.28
C LEU A 2 4.95 -22.36 39.09
N LEU A 3 5.63 -22.35 37.94
CA LEU A 3 5.06 -22.03 36.63
C LEU A 3 3.82 -22.92 36.44
N ASN A 4 2.68 -22.30 36.26
CA ASN A 4 1.43 -23.02 36.07
C ASN A 4 1.52 -23.81 34.74
N PRO A 5 1.48 -25.14 34.72
CA PRO A 5 1.59 -25.94 33.50
C PRO A 5 0.36 -25.85 32.59
N ARG A 6 -0.66 -25.08 32.98
CA ARG A 6 -1.98 -25.01 32.33
C ARG A 6 -2.03 -24.28 30.98
N LEU A 7 -0.95 -23.66 30.50
CA LEU A 7 -0.92 -22.99 29.19
C LEU A 7 -0.41 -23.91 28.05
N GLU A 8 -0.19 -25.19 28.30
CA GLU A 8 0.30 -26.12 27.28
C GLU A 8 -0.80 -26.87 26.52
N ASP A 9 -2.05 -26.89 26.99
CA ASP A 9 -3.17 -27.59 26.35
C ASP A 9 -4.24 -26.63 25.79
N ASN A 10 -4.24 -26.53 24.48
CA ASN A 10 -5.31 -26.28 23.48
C ASN A 10 -6.50 -25.34 23.76
N MET A 11 -6.59 -24.61 24.85
CA MET A 11 -7.67 -23.61 25.04
C MET A 11 -7.17 -22.19 24.83
N MET A 12 -7.82 -21.48 23.90
CA MET A 12 -7.45 -20.11 23.55
C MET A 12 -7.95 -19.14 24.62
N PRO A 13 -7.07 -18.34 25.25
CA PRO A 13 -7.49 -17.30 26.18
C PRO A 13 -8.40 -16.29 25.48
N VAL A 14 -9.48 -15.87 26.14
CA VAL A 14 -10.52 -15.00 25.57
C VAL A 14 -10.63 -13.71 26.38
N VAL A 15 -10.71 -12.58 25.68
CA VAL A 15 -10.94 -11.27 26.27
C VAL A 15 -12.38 -11.12 26.70
N ILE A 16 -12.61 -10.76 27.95
CA ILE A 16 -13.91 -10.45 28.52
C ILE A 16 -14.02 -8.95 28.80
N HIS A 17 -15.07 -8.33 28.26
CA HIS A 17 -15.39 -6.93 28.51
C HIS A 17 -16.90 -6.68 28.31
N PRO A 18 -17.58 -5.81 29.11
CA PRO A 18 -19.02 -5.61 29.03
C PRO A 18 -19.58 -5.22 27.67
N PHE A 19 -18.79 -4.50 26.86
CA PHE A 19 -19.16 -4.05 25.51
C PHE A 19 -18.56 -4.89 24.37
N LEU A 20 -17.94 -6.04 24.68
CA LEU A 20 -17.54 -7.04 23.69
C LEU A 20 -18.38 -8.30 23.84
N LYS A 21 -18.76 -8.90 22.73
CA LYS A 21 -19.27 -10.27 22.72
C LYS A 21 -18.11 -11.24 22.90
N ASN A 22 -18.37 -12.39 23.52
CA ASN A 22 -17.36 -13.42 23.72
C ASN A 22 -16.77 -13.89 22.38
N GLY A 23 -15.45 -14.14 22.34
CA GLY A 23 -14.77 -14.70 21.20
C GLY A 23 -13.56 -13.92 20.68
N VAL A 24 -13.18 -12.82 21.30
CA VAL A 24 -11.89 -12.15 20.98
C VAL A 24 -10.78 -12.92 21.67
N GLU A 25 -9.93 -13.61 20.89
CA GLU A 25 -8.74 -14.27 21.41
C GLU A 25 -7.79 -13.26 22.06
N ALA A 26 -7.34 -13.54 23.28
CA ALA A 26 -6.38 -12.71 23.99
C ALA A 26 -4.95 -13.05 23.57
N ARG A 27 -4.27 -12.09 22.93
CA ARG A 27 -2.87 -12.20 22.54
C ARG A 27 -2.04 -11.13 23.24
N ALA A 28 -0.97 -11.51 23.91
CA ALA A 28 -0.21 -10.58 24.75
C ALA A 28 0.24 -9.29 24.02
N TYR A 29 0.66 -9.38 22.76
CA TYR A 29 1.02 -8.18 21.98
C TYR A 29 -0.18 -7.27 21.68
N GLN A 30 -1.40 -7.82 21.52
CA GLN A 30 -2.62 -7.04 21.33
C GLN A 30 -3.05 -6.38 22.65
N ILE A 31 -2.92 -7.07 23.78
CA ILE A 31 -3.19 -6.50 25.11
C ILE A 31 -2.16 -5.39 25.42
N ARG A 32 -0.89 -5.54 25.05
CA ARG A 32 0.11 -4.47 25.15
C ARG A 32 -0.30 -3.26 24.30
N ALA A 33 -0.68 -3.49 23.04
CA ALA A 33 -1.12 -2.43 22.15
C ALA A 33 -2.38 -1.73 22.66
N LEU A 34 -3.34 -2.49 23.22
CA LEU A 34 -4.53 -1.96 23.90
C LEU A 34 -4.15 -1.05 25.07
N LYS A 35 -3.27 -1.51 25.97
CA LYS A 35 -2.77 -0.73 27.12
C LYS A 35 -2.16 0.60 26.67
N ASN A 36 -1.34 0.56 25.61
CA ASN A 36 -0.73 1.75 25.03
C ASN A 36 -1.77 2.68 24.39
N ALA A 37 -2.75 2.13 23.65
CA ALA A 37 -3.81 2.88 22.97
C ALA A 37 -4.83 3.49 23.94
N LEU A 38 -5.02 2.93 25.12
CA LEU A 38 -5.89 3.49 26.16
C LEU A 38 -5.16 4.55 27.02
N SER A 39 -3.83 4.50 27.10
CA SER A 39 -3.06 5.44 27.91
C SER A 39 -2.90 6.82 27.24
N SER A 40 -2.91 6.89 25.93
CA SER A 40 -2.73 8.13 25.14
C SER A 40 -3.12 7.94 23.69
N SER A 41 -3.36 9.03 22.94
CA SER A 41 -3.56 8.96 21.48
C SER A 41 -2.37 8.25 20.83
N CYS A 42 -2.65 7.14 20.13
CA CYS A 42 -1.63 6.17 19.76
C CYS A 42 -1.60 5.90 18.25
N LEU A 43 -0.38 5.84 17.69
CA LEU A 43 -0.13 5.25 16.37
C LEU A 43 0.35 3.81 16.55
N MET A 44 -0.55 2.86 16.30
CA MET A 44 -0.29 1.44 16.33
C MET A 44 0.26 0.95 15.00
N VAL A 45 1.51 0.52 14.98
CA VAL A 45 2.17 -0.08 13.82
C VAL A 45 2.28 -1.58 14.05
N MET A 46 1.44 -2.33 13.36
CA MET A 46 1.34 -3.79 13.52
C MET A 46 1.29 -4.47 12.14
N PRO A 47 2.04 -5.57 11.93
CA PRO A 47 2.04 -6.27 10.65
C PRO A 47 0.64 -6.69 10.20
N THR A 48 0.44 -6.84 8.89
CA THR A 48 -0.83 -7.32 8.33
C THR A 48 -1.10 -8.75 8.82
N GLY A 49 -2.36 -9.03 9.20
CA GLY A 49 -2.78 -10.36 9.67
C GLY A 49 -2.64 -10.57 11.18
N PHE A 50 -2.06 -9.63 11.93
CA PHE A 50 -1.90 -9.74 13.39
C PHE A 50 -3.06 -9.14 14.19
N GLY A 51 -4.19 -8.85 13.55
CA GLY A 51 -5.42 -8.48 14.25
C GLY A 51 -5.47 -7.06 14.79
N LYS A 52 -4.99 -6.06 14.03
CA LYS A 52 -5.19 -4.64 14.35
C LYS A 52 -6.64 -4.32 14.72
N THR A 53 -7.57 -4.86 13.96
CA THR A 53 -9.01 -4.66 14.15
C THR A 53 -9.52 -5.17 15.49
N ALA A 54 -8.93 -6.24 16.05
CA ALA A 54 -9.28 -6.69 17.40
C ALA A 54 -8.92 -5.66 18.47
N VAL A 55 -7.76 -5.00 18.33
CA VAL A 55 -7.38 -3.90 19.23
C VAL A 55 -8.31 -2.70 19.06
N GLU A 56 -8.70 -2.37 17.82
CA GLU A 56 -9.69 -1.31 17.56
C GLU A 56 -11.03 -1.57 18.24
N TRP A 57 -11.53 -2.83 18.20
CA TRP A 57 -12.78 -3.19 18.92
C TRP A 57 -12.62 -3.09 20.43
N MET A 58 -11.51 -3.55 21.00
CA MET A 58 -11.25 -3.43 22.44
C MET A 58 -11.20 -1.96 22.88
N VAL A 59 -10.54 -1.09 22.11
CA VAL A 59 -10.52 0.36 22.39
C VAL A 59 -11.91 0.97 22.26
N MET A 60 -12.68 0.62 21.22
CA MET A 60 -14.08 1.07 21.08
C MET A 60 -14.94 0.64 22.28
N ALA A 61 -14.79 -0.61 22.74
CA ALA A 61 -15.53 -1.14 23.87
C ALA A 61 -15.30 -0.33 25.14
N GLU A 62 -14.05 0.00 25.44
CA GLU A 62 -13.72 0.81 26.62
C GLU A 62 -14.26 2.24 26.51
N PHE A 63 -14.17 2.87 25.34
CA PHE A 63 -14.75 4.19 25.12
C PHE A 63 -16.28 4.20 25.20
N LEU A 64 -16.96 3.13 24.82
CA LEU A 64 -18.40 2.98 25.04
C LEU A 64 -18.75 2.89 26.51
N ARG A 65 -17.91 2.23 27.33
CA ARG A 65 -18.08 2.11 28.76
C ARG A 65 -17.88 3.46 29.47
N LEU A 66 -16.84 4.17 29.11
CA LEU A 66 -16.39 5.38 29.80
C LEU A 66 -17.16 6.65 29.42
N GLN A 67 -17.64 6.75 28.20
CA GLN A 67 -18.18 7.99 27.65
C GLN A 67 -19.46 7.76 26.86
N GLN A 68 -20.39 8.75 26.92
CA GLN A 68 -21.62 8.73 26.15
C GLN A 68 -21.49 9.42 24.76
N LYS A 69 -20.29 9.82 24.35
CA LYS A 69 -20.02 10.46 23.07
C LYS A 69 -19.88 9.43 21.94
N LYS A 70 -19.92 9.88 20.70
CA LYS A 70 -19.79 9.05 19.50
C LYS A 70 -18.38 8.53 19.30
N ILE A 71 -18.28 7.41 18.61
CA ILE A 71 -17.03 6.83 18.11
C ILE A 71 -17.07 6.82 16.59
N ILE A 72 -16.00 7.26 15.94
CA ILE A 72 -15.86 7.20 14.47
C ILE A 72 -14.69 6.28 14.12
N LEU A 73 -14.93 5.30 13.23
CA LEU A 73 -13.87 4.57 12.54
C LEU A 73 -13.83 5.00 11.09
N ILE A 74 -12.67 5.45 10.65
CA ILE A 74 -12.42 5.89 9.27
C ILE A 74 -11.66 4.81 8.52
N ALA A 75 -12.21 4.40 7.39
CA ALA A 75 -11.57 3.48 6.46
C ALA A 75 -11.51 4.09 5.04
N PRO A 76 -10.50 3.74 4.22
CA PRO A 76 -10.21 4.44 2.96
C PRO A 76 -11.28 4.24 1.88
N THR A 77 -12.06 3.16 1.93
CA THR A 77 -13.07 2.82 0.91
C THR A 77 -14.40 2.41 1.51
N THR A 78 -15.50 2.59 0.73
CA THR A 78 -16.84 2.18 1.16
C THR A 78 -16.94 0.67 1.38
N GLY A 79 -16.16 -0.14 0.65
CA GLY A 79 -16.07 -1.60 0.84
C GLY A 79 -15.51 -1.97 2.21
N LEU A 80 -14.41 -1.34 2.64
CA LEU A 80 -13.85 -1.53 3.99
C LEU A 80 -14.78 -1.01 5.07
N VAL A 81 -15.43 0.14 4.87
CA VAL A 81 -16.44 0.66 5.79
C VAL A 81 -17.57 -0.35 6.01
N ALA A 82 -18.07 -0.98 4.94
CA ALA A 82 -19.10 -2.01 5.03
C ALA A 82 -18.61 -3.26 5.76
N GLN A 83 -17.37 -3.67 5.53
CA GLN A 83 -16.73 -4.79 6.22
C GLN A 83 -16.55 -4.50 7.71
N GLN A 84 -15.99 -3.35 8.06
CA GLN A 84 -15.80 -2.93 9.46
C GLN A 84 -17.13 -2.85 10.20
N GLN A 85 -18.18 -2.33 9.58
CA GLN A 85 -19.53 -2.32 10.18
C GLN A 85 -20.04 -3.73 10.47
N ARG A 86 -19.94 -4.66 9.50
CA ARG A 86 -20.41 -6.04 9.69
C ARG A 86 -19.67 -6.69 10.85
N MET A 87 -18.35 -6.61 10.86
CA MET A 87 -17.51 -7.20 11.91
C MET A 87 -17.79 -6.56 13.28
N ALA A 88 -17.95 -5.24 13.34
CA ALA A 88 -18.28 -4.56 14.59
C ALA A 88 -19.66 -4.98 15.12
N ARG A 89 -20.67 -5.18 14.27
CA ARG A 89 -21.98 -5.69 14.68
C ARG A 89 -21.92 -7.11 15.24
N GLU A 90 -20.99 -7.92 14.75
CA GLU A 90 -20.74 -9.27 15.25
C GLU A 90 -20.00 -9.26 16.59
N MET A 91 -19.06 -8.33 16.79
CA MET A 91 -18.13 -8.33 17.92
C MET A 91 -18.53 -7.40 19.08
N MET A 92 -19.23 -6.30 18.79
CA MET A 92 -19.63 -5.34 19.81
C MET A 92 -20.93 -5.73 20.50
N ASN A 93 -20.98 -5.60 21.84
CA ASN A 93 -22.17 -5.87 22.65
C ASN A 93 -22.97 -4.60 22.87
N ILE A 94 -23.50 -4.04 21.78
CA ILE A 94 -24.46 -2.92 21.76
C ILE A 94 -25.53 -3.22 20.72
N ASP A 95 -26.61 -2.42 20.72
CA ASP A 95 -27.63 -2.52 19.67
C ASP A 95 -26.99 -2.35 18.28
N PRO A 96 -27.07 -3.35 17.38
CA PRO A 96 -26.53 -3.27 16.03
C PRO A 96 -27.03 -2.08 15.21
N ASP A 97 -28.21 -1.55 15.53
CA ASP A 97 -28.80 -0.38 14.90
C ASP A 97 -28.14 0.94 15.30
N MET A 98 -27.27 0.93 16.30
CA MET A 98 -26.40 2.04 16.67
C MET A 98 -25.03 2.02 15.97
N ILE A 99 -24.71 0.95 15.23
CA ILE A 99 -23.47 0.81 14.44
C ILE A 99 -23.80 1.08 12.97
N LEU A 100 -23.53 2.30 12.50
CA LEU A 100 -24.03 2.79 11.22
C LEU A 100 -22.90 3.15 10.25
N ARG A 101 -23.21 3.01 8.95
CA ARG A 101 -22.31 3.50 7.87
C ARG A 101 -22.58 4.97 7.59
N TYR A 102 -21.47 5.72 7.45
CA TYR A 102 -21.51 7.14 7.16
C TYR A 102 -20.65 7.43 5.91
N THR A 103 -21.25 7.26 4.73
CA THR A 103 -20.55 7.32 3.43
C THR A 103 -21.29 8.20 2.43
N GLY A 104 -20.61 8.54 1.32
CA GLY A 104 -21.18 9.35 0.24
C GLY A 104 -22.27 8.65 -0.59
N GLU A 105 -22.48 7.36 -0.39
CA GLU A 105 -23.61 6.63 -1.00
C GLU A 105 -24.97 7.07 -0.43
N THR A 106 -24.96 7.65 0.77
CA THR A 106 -26.15 8.18 1.43
C THR A 106 -26.27 9.70 1.17
N PRO A 107 -27.45 10.20 0.76
CA PRO A 107 -27.70 11.65 0.59
C PRO A 107 -27.44 12.45 1.87
N PRO A 108 -27.05 13.72 1.78
CA PRO A 108 -26.69 14.56 2.94
C PRO A 108 -27.78 14.67 4.02
N GLU A 109 -29.04 14.75 3.61
CA GLU A 109 -30.19 14.88 4.52
C GLU A 109 -30.31 13.65 5.42
N LYS A 110 -30.25 12.45 4.82
CA LYS A 110 -30.29 11.18 5.54
C LYS A 110 -29.04 10.94 6.41
N ARG A 111 -27.90 11.55 6.05
CA ARG A 111 -26.69 11.44 6.87
C ARG A 111 -26.83 12.18 8.20
N THR A 112 -27.62 13.25 8.27
CA THR A 112 -27.91 13.93 9.54
C THR A 112 -28.67 13.02 10.52
N GLU A 113 -29.63 12.25 10.02
CA GLU A 113 -30.36 11.26 10.83
C GLU A 113 -29.43 10.14 11.31
N ILE A 114 -28.57 9.65 10.42
CA ILE A 114 -27.54 8.63 10.75
C ILE A 114 -26.60 9.16 11.83
N TRP A 115 -26.17 10.42 11.73
CA TRP A 115 -25.34 11.05 12.75
C TRP A 115 -26.02 11.11 14.10
N GLN A 116 -27.28 11.50 14.14
CA GLN A 116 -28.04 11.59 15.39
C GLN A 116 -28.20 10.22 16.06
N LYS A 117 -28.60 9.19 15.29
CA LYS A 117 -28.87 7.84 15.79
C LYS A 117 -27.59 7.07 16.13
N GLY A 118 -26.53 7.25 15.35
CA GLY A 118 -25.33 6.43 15.43
C GLY A 118 -24.50 6.66 16.68
N ARG A 119 -24.12 5.58 17.34
CA ARG A 119 -23.18 5.56 18.45
C ARG A 119 -21.76 5.26 17.97
N ILE A 120 -21.64 4.30 17.06
CA ILE A 120 -20.43 3.98 16.31
C ILE A 120 -20.70 4.25 14.83
N LEU A 121 -19.89 5.11 14.23
CA LEU A 121 -19.99 5.51 12.83
C LEU A 121 -18.78 4.98 12.05
N MET A 122 -19.05 4.10 11.10
CA MET A 122 -18.04 3.61 10.15
C MET A 122 -18.09 4.51 8.92
N ALA A 123 -17.01 5.26 8.65
CA ALA A 123 -17.06 6.37 7.71
C ALA A 123 -15.92 6.37 6.69
N THR A 124 -16.17 7.02 5.54
CA THR A 124 -15.09 7.41 4.63
C THR A 124 -14.58 8.82 4.96
N PRO A 125 -13.28 9.09 4.82
CA PRO A 125 -12.68 10.35 5.27
C PRO A 125 -13.23 11.57 4.53
N GLN A 126 -13.58 11.43 3.24
CA GLN A 126 -14.10 12.53 2.44
C GLN A 126 -15.46 13.04 2.95
N VAL A 127 -16.30 12.13 3.45
CA VAL A 127 -17.63 12.47 3.95
C VAL A 127 -17.53 13.16 5.30
N ILE A 128 -16.74 12.64 6.23
CA ILE A 128 -16.49 13.29 7.53
C ILE A 128 -15.92 14.70 7.32
N ARG A 129 -14.88 14.83 6.48
CA ARG A 129 -14.30 16.13 6.15
C ARG A 129 -15.35 17.11 5.61
N ASN A 130 -16.13 16.69 4.61
CA ASN A 130 -17.09 17.56 3.94
C ASN A 130 -18.21 17.99 4.88
N ASP A 131 -18.76 17.05 5.67
CA ASP A 131 -19.89 17.33 6.54
C ASP A 131 -19.47 18.15 7.79
N ALA A 132 -18.26 17.92 8.32
CA ALA A 132 -17.69 18.75 9.38
C ALA A 132 -17.39 20.19 8.86
N THR A 133 -16.77 20.33 7.68
CA THR A 133 -16.50 21.64 7.08
C THR A 133 -17.80 22.41 6.79
N ASN A 134 -18.85 21.72 6.35
CA ASN A 134 -20.17 22.31 6.09
C ASN A 134 -21.03 22.46 7.36
N ARG A 135 -20.50 22.17 8.57
CA ARG A 135 -21.19 22.25 9.85
C ARG A 135 -22.48 21.41 9.95
N ARG A 136 -22.54 20.29 9.20
CA ARG A 136 -23.63 19.31 9.31
C ARG A 136 -23.45 18.39 10.51
N ILE A 137 -22.20 18.21 10.93
CA ILE A 137 -21.82 17.42 12.08
C ILE A 137 -20.87 18.22 12.96
N SER A 138 -20.88 17.94 14.28
CA SER A 138 -19.91 18.49 15.23
C SER A 138 -18.97 17.38 15.71
N LEU A 139 -17.65 17.60 15.50
CA LEU A 139 -16.64 16.67 15.99
C LEU A 139 -16.43 16.75 17.52
N ASP A 140 -17.01 17.76 18.21
CA ASP A 140 -17.03 17.84 19.68
C ASP A 140 -17.85 16.73 20.33
N GLU A 141 -18.81 16.16 19.56
CA GLU A 141 -19.60 15.01 19.99
C GLU A 141 -18.85 13.68 19.96
N VAL A 142 -17.61 13.68 19.45
CA VAL A 142 -16.80 12.47 19.20
C VAL A 142 -15.77 12.31 20.30
N SER A 143 -15.81 11.21 21.04
CA SER A 143 -14.82 10.88 22.06
C SER A 143 -13.58 10.18 21.51
N LEU A 144 -13.78 9.35 20.49
CA LEU A 144 -12.73 8.55 19.86
C LEU A 144 -12.87 8.59 18.34
N ILE A 145 -11.77 8.89 17.68
CA ILE A 145 -11.66 8.69 16.24
C ILE A 145 -10.56 7.65 15.93
N ILE A 146 -10.92 6.64 15.15
CA ILE A 146 -10.01 5.57 14.73
C ILE A 146 -9.70 5.77 13.24
N PHE A 147 -8.42 5.84 12.91
CA PHE A 147 -7.93 5.91 11.53
C PHE A 147 -7.30 4.57 11.14
N ASP A 148 -8.10 3.69 10.51
CA ASP A 148 -7.55 2.47 9.88
C ASP A 148 -6.79 2.86 8.62
N GLU A 149 -5.67 2.19 8.32
CA GLU A 149 -4.71 2.55 7.28
C GLU A 149 -4.21 4.02 7.37
N ALA A 150 -3.80 4.41 8.57
CA ALA A 150 -3.43 5.78 8.95
C ALA A 150 -2.28 6.40 8.10
N HIS A 151 -1.53 5.60 7.34
CA HIS A 151 -0.49 6.09 6.44
C HIS A 151 -1.00 7.03 5.34
N HIS A 152 -2.33 7.07 5.11
CA HIS A 152 -2.96 8.05 4.24
C HIS A 152 -2.98 9.49 4.81
N ALA A 153 -2.70 9.68 6.10
CA ALA A 153 -2.80 10.99 6.75
C ALA A 153 -1.60 11.91 6.44
N THR A 154 -1.32 12.13 5.15
CA THR A 154 -0.22 12.99 4.67
C THR A 154 -0.69 13.99 3.62
N GLY A 155 0.01 15.12 3.49
CA GLY A 155 -0.27 16.14 2.48
C GLY A 155 -1.71 16.65 2.51
N ASN A 156 -2.36 16.71 1.35
CA ASN A 156 -3.75 17.14 1.19
C ASN A 156 -4.78 16.00 1.21
N HIS A 157 -4.40 14.82 1.67
CA HIS A 157 -5.32 13.70 1.73
C HIS A 157 -6.44 13.94 2.75
N ALA A 158 -7.64 13.41 2.48
CA ALA A 158 -8.80 13.63 3.35
C ALA A 158 -8.58 13.13 4.79
N TYR A 159 -7.80 12.07 5.00
CA TYR A 159 -7.40 11.59 6.34
C TYR A 159 -6.72 12.69 7.16
N ALA A 160 -5.71 13.33 6.59
CA ALA A 160 -4.98 14.41 7.24
C ALA A 160 -5.90 15.60 7.57
N GLN A 161 -6.79 15.95 6.63
CA GLN A 161 -7.74 17.04 6.82
C GLN A 161 -8.77 16.74 7.92
N VAL A 162 -9.24 15.49 8.05
CA VAL A 162 -10.11 15.09 9.15
C VAL A 162 -9.37 15.14 10.49
N GLY A 163 -8.13 14.68 10.54
CA GLY A 163 -7.29 14.79 11.74
C GLY A 163 -7.14 16.25 12.20
N ASP A 164 -6.76 17.14 11.28
CA ASP A 164 -6.65 18.58 11.58
C ASP A 164 -7.97 19.17 12.09
N LEU A 165 -9.12 18.84 11.46
CA LEU A 165 -10.44 19.30 11.90
C LEU A 165 -10.77 18.79 13.30
N TYR A 166 -10.51 17.51 13.58
CA TYR A 166 -10.76 16.91 14.88
C TYR A 166 -9.92 17.56 15.98
N LEU A 167 -8.64 17.77 15.74
CA LEU A 167 -7.76 18.43 16.70
C LEU A 167 -8.11 19.89 16.96
N ASN A 168 -8.63 20.59 15.96
CA ASN A 168 -9.01 22.00 16.10
C ASN A 168 -10.34 22.20 16.83
N HIS A 169 -11.26 21.24 16.74
CA HIS A 169 -12.61 21.35 17.32
C HIS A 169 -12.78 20.57 18.61
N ASN A 170 -11.92 19.62 18.92
CA ASN A 170 -12.07 18.75 20.09
C ASN A 170 -10.82 18.77 20.99
N ASN A 171 -10.86 19.63 22.02
CA ASN A 171 -9.73 19.80 22.95
C ASN A 171 -9.45 18.60 23.87
N GLY A 172 -10.32 17.59 23.94
CA GLY A 172 -10.16 16.36 24.71
C GLY A 172 -10.31 15.11 23.86
N GLY A 173 -10.28 15.25 22.53
CA GLY A 173 -10.48 14.15 21.60
C GLY A 173 -9.34 13.15 21.63
N PHE A 174 -9.68 11.87 21.50
CA PHE A 174 -8.74 10.76 21.52
C PHE A 174 -8.63 10.13 20.14
N THR A 175 -7.40 9.82 19.73
CA THR A 175 -7.13 9.24 18.41
C THR A 175 -6.42 7.91 18.53
N LEU A 176 -6.96 6.89 17.86
CA LEU A 176 -6.24 5.66 17.55
C LEU A 176 -5.94 5.61 16.04
N ALA A 177 -4.70 5.56 15.68
CA ALA A 177 -4.25 5.41 14.31
C ALA A 177 -3.64 4.02 14.13
N ALA A 178 -4.10 3.24 13.15
CA ALA A 178 -3.63 1.90 12.90
C ALA A 178 -3.08 1.75 11.48
N THR A 179 -1.92 1.13 11.33
CA THR A 179 -1.33 0.83 10.01
C THR A 179 -0.30 -0.29 10.08
N ALA A 180 -0.09 -0.99 8.97
CA ALA A 180 1.04 -1.92 8.84
C ALA A 180 2.36 -1.22 8.47
N SER A 181 2.29 0.02 7.95
CA SER A 181 3.47 0.75 7.50
C SER A 181 3.21 2.26 7.39
N PRO A 182 3.66 3.06 8.36
CA PRO A 182 3.34 4.50 8.45
C PRO A 182 4.15 5.38 7.50
N GLY A 183 5.07 4.81 6.73
CA GLY A 183 5.93 5.53 5.80
C GLY A 183 7.41 5.18 5.94
N SER A 184 8.19 5.38 4.87
CA SER A 184 9.61 4.99 4.82
C SER A 184 10.58 6.04 5.33
N SER A 185 10.14 7.27 5.59
CA SER A 185 10.98 8.34 6.13
C SER A 185 10.50 8.80 7.50
N LYS A 186 11.42 9.22 8.35
CA LYS A 186 11.11 9.77 9.67
C LYS A 186 10.15 10.97 9.57
N GLY A 187 10.34 11.84 8.56
CA GLY A 187 9.46 12.98 8.31
C GLY A 187 8.03 12.58 7.98
N ALA A 188 7.82 11.53 7.18
CA ALA A 188 6.48 11.03 6.86
C ALA A 188 5.77 10.43 8.07
N ILE A 189 6.50 9.66 8.90
CA ILE A 189 5.95 9.07 10.13
C ILE A 189 5.53 10.19 11.10
N LEU A 190 6.40 11.19 11.31
CA LEU A 190 6.11 12.33 12.17
C LEU A 190 4.99 13.23 11.60
N GLU A 191 4.85 13.34 10.28
CA GLU A 191 3.74 14.05 9.65
C GLU A 191 2.41 13.37 9.96
N VAL A 192 2.31 12.04 9.78
CA VAL A 192 1.12 11.27 10.17
C VAL A 192 0.78 11.48 11.64
N ALA A 193 1.77 11.32 12.53
CA ALA A 193 1.58 11.50 13.97
C ALA A 193 1.07 12.91 14.30
N LYS A 194 1.70 13.95 13.75
CA LYS A 194 1.29 15.35 13.98
C LYS A 194 -0.12 15.63 13.48
N ARG A 195 -0.46 15.19 12.25
CA ARG A 195 -1.77 15.46 11.64
C ARG A 195 -2.91 14.75 12.36
N LEU A 196 -2.64 13.63 13.02
CA LEU A 196 -3.63 12.85 13.76
C LEU A 196 -3.57 13.09 15.28
N GLY A 197 -2.70 13.96 15.78
CA GLY A 197 -2.57 14.27 17.20
C GLY A 197 -2.09 13.08 18.04
N ILE A 198 -1.14 12.34 17.53
CA ILE A 198 -0.59 11.16 18.18
C ILE A 198 0.47 11.53 19.20
N ASP A 199 0.31 11.04 20.42
CA ASP A 199 1.23 11.24 21.54
C ASP A 199 2.17 10.04 21.74
N ARG A 200 1.76 8.86 21.29
CA ARG A 200 2.50 7.62 21.51
C ARG A 200 2.60 6.77 20.24
N LEU A 201 3.72 6.07 20.10
CA LEU A 201 3.94 5.06 19.08
C LEU A 201 3.95 3.68 19.75
N ASP A 202 3.14 2.75 19.24
CA ASP A 202 3.21 1.33 19.57
C ASP A 202 3.65 0.55 18.34
N VAL A 203 4.82 -0.08 18.41
CA VAL A 203 5.40 -0.83 17.28
C VAL A 203 5.47 -2.30 17.63
N SER A 204 4.82 -3.12 16.84
CA SER A 204 4.89 -4.58 16.93
C SER A 204 5.74 -5.11 15.77
N LEU A 205 6.89 -5.69 16.09
CA LEU A 205 7.80 -6.27 15.11
C LEU A 205 7.67 -7.80 15.08
N LYS A 206 7.75 -8.39 13.89
CA LYS A 206 7.63 -9.85 13.71
C LYS A 206 8.64 -10.68 14.51
N ASP A 207 9.79 -10.09 14.79
CA ASP A 207 10.89 -10.75 15.50
C ASP A 207 10.78 -10.61 17.02
N GLU A 208 9.79 -9.87 17.54
CA GLU A 208 9.53 -9.76 18.96
C GLU A 208 9.04 -11.08 19.55
N ALA A 209 9.47 -11.40 20.77
CA ALA A 209 9.08 -12.63 21.48
C ALA A 209 7.54 -12.80 21.55
N LEU A 210 6.80 -11.70 21.79
CA LEU A 210 5.34 -11.71 21.90
C LEU A 210 4.62 -12.07 20.59
N LEU A 211 5.24 -11.81 19.43
CA LEU A 211 4.63 -12.08 18.13
C LEU A 211 5.08 -13.43 17.53
N ARG A 212 6.21 -13.97 17.96
CA ARG A 212 6.78 -15.20 17.39
C ARG A 212 5.82 -16.40 17.35
N PRO A 213 5.02 -16.72 18.39
CA PRO A 213 4.07 -17.83 18.35
C PRO A 213 3.02 -17.69 17.23
N TYR A 214 2.68 -16.46 16.88
CA TYR A 214 1.65 -16.12 15.89
C TYR A 214 2.24 -15.82 14.51
N THR A 215 3.56 -15.91 14.38
CA THR A 215 4.24 -15.65 13.11
C THR A 215 4.25 -16.89 12.24
N VAL A 216 3.39 -16.93 11.26
CA VAL A 216 3.36 -18.02 10.27
C VAL A 216 4.55 -17.86 9.32
N LYS A 217 5.20 -18.98 8.98
CA LYS A 217 6.34 -18.98 8.04
C LYS A 217 5.89 -18.48 6.67
N LEU A 218 6.42 -17.35 6.29
CA LEU A 218 6.25 -16.76 4.97
C LEU A 218 7.51 -17.01 4.14
N HIS A 219 7.43 -17.90 3.17
CA HIS A 219 8.48 -18.08 2.18
C HIS A 219 8.41 -16.96 1.16
N ASN A 220 9.45 -16.13 1.09
CA ASN A 220 9.48 -14.97 0.18
C ASN A 220 10.69 -15.09 -0.75
N ASP A 221 10.45 -15.61 -1.93
CA ASP A 221 11.46 -15.90 -2.93
C ASP A 221 11.49 -14.83 -4.01
N ILE A 222 12.68 -14.45 -4.43
CA ILE A 222 12.88 -13.61 -5.61
C ILE A 222 13.41 -14.49 -6.73
N ILE A 223 12.70 -14.50 -7.85
CA ILE A 223 13.05 -15.26 -9.04
C ILE A 223 13.59 -14.26 -10.06
N TYR A 224 14.87 -14.36 -10.31
CA TYR A 224 15.53 -13.56 -11.33
C TYR A 224 15.32 -14.18 -12.71
N VAL A 225 14.95 -13.34 -13.67
CA VAL A 225 14.58 -13.75 -15.03
C VAL A 225 15.44 -13.02 -16.04
N ASP A 226 16.21 -13.76 -16.84
CA ASP A 226 17.02 -13.19 -17.89
C ASP A 226 16.18 -12.92 -19.15
N LEU A 227 16.50 -11.83 -19.84
CA LEU A 227 15.88 -11.52 -21.13
C LEU A 227 16.48 -12.41 -22.22
N PRO A 228 15.66 -13.15 -22.99
CA PRO A 228 16.15 -14.01 -24.07
C PRO A 228 16.73 -13.19 -25.23
N GLU A 229 17.67 -13.76 -25.97
CA GLU A 229 18.33 -13.11 -27.09
C GLU A 229 17.36 -12.68 -28.20
N SER A 230 16.29 -13.44 -28.41
CA SER A 230 15.21 -13.07 -29.35
C SER A 230 14.56 -11.75 -29.00
N LEU A 231 14.27 -11.53 -27.70
CA LEU A 231 13.70 -10.26 -27.23
C LEU A 231 14.73 -9.13 -27.31
N LYS A 232 16.00 -9.39 -26.95
CA LYS A 232 17.07 -8.39 -27.06
C LYS A 232 17.25 -7.93 -28.50
N THR A 233 17.27 -8.86 -29.44
CA THR A 233 17.36 -8.57 -30.86
C THR A 233 16.17 -7.75 -31.37
N LEU A 234 14.96 -8.08 -30.94
CA LEU A 234 13.73 -7.34 -31.30
C LEU A 234 13.75 -5.88 -30.81
N ILE A 235 14.26 -5.63 -29.61
CA ILE A 235 14.26 -4.30 -29.00
C ILE A 235 15.51 -3.47 -29.35
N PHE A 236 16.56 -4.07 -29.85
CA PHE A 236 17.83 -3.39 -30.13
C PHE A 236 17.69 -2.17 -31.04
N PRO A 237 16.95 -2.20 -32.17
CA PRO A 237 16.77 -1.02 -33.02
C PRO A 237 16.09 0.15 -32.31
N LEU A 238 15.15 -0.15 -31.37
CA LEU A 238 14.49 0.86 -30.55
C LEU A 238 15.47 1.51 -29.57
N GLN A 239 16.35 0.73 -28.96
CA GLN A 239 17.39 1.22 -28.04
C GLN A 239 18.39 2.11 -28.74
N GLU A 240 18.87 1.71 -29.94
CA GLU A 240 19.77 2.53 -30.75
C GLU A 240 19.12 3.86 -31.17
N HIS A 241 17.86 3.81 -31.59
CA HIS A 241 17.11 5.02 -31.93
C HIS A 241 16.99 5.96 -30.75
N GLN A 242 16.64 5.42 -29.57
CA GLN A 242 16.55 6.20 -28.33
C GLN A 242 17.91 6.84 -27.99
N SER A 243 19.00 6.10 -28.06
CA SER A 243 20.33 6.59 -27.76
C SER A 243 20.74 7.76 -28.68
N ARG A 244 20.48 7.66 -29.98
CA ARG A 244 20.69 8.75 -30.93
C ARG A 244 19.89 10.01 -30.63
N GLU A 245 18.61 9.84 -30.22
CA GLU A 245 17.77 10.99 -29.85
C GLU A 245 18.23 11.62 -28.54
N VAL A 246 18.70 10.84 -27.57
CA VAL A 246 19.30 11.33 -26.31
C VAL A 246 20.57 12.15 -26.61
N GLU A 247 21.49 11.66 -27.47
CA GLU A 247 22.66 12.43 -27.88
C GLU A 247 22.27 13.74 -28.55
N ASN A 248 21.23 13.75 -29.37
CA ASN A 248 20.75 14.99 -29.99
C ASN A 248 20.31 16.02 -28.96
N ILE A 249 19.59 15.61 -27.91
CA ILE A 249 19.15 16.50 -26.81
C ILE A 249 20.33 16.97 -25.96
N GLN A 250 21.36 16.13 -25.78
CA GLN A 250 22.61 16.50 -25.12
C GLN A 250 23.38 17.57 -25.93
N ARG A 251 23.51 17.39 -27.24
CA ARG A 251 24.15 18.37 -28.14
C ARG A 251 23.38 19.73 -28.15
N MET A 252 22.06 19.68 -27.96
CA MET A 252 21.23 20.90 -27.84
C MET A 252 21.37 21.59 -26.48
N GLY A 253 22.03 20.96 -25.49
CA GLY A 253 22.28 21.52 -24.15
C GLY A 253 21.10 21.37 -23.17
N PHE A 254 20.11 20.50 -23.47
CA PHE A 254 18.93 20.29 -22.61
C PHE A 254 19.03 19.06 -21.70
N MET A 255 20.05 18.22 -21.89
CA MET A 255 20.35 17.06 -21.07
C MET A 255 21.86 16.94 -20.86
N GLY A 256 22.30 16.63 -19.65
CA GLY A 256 23.70 16.34 -19.37
C GLY A 256 24.13 14.97 -19.89
N SER A 257 25.43 14.66 -19.81
CA SER A 257 25.93 13.32 -20.11
C SER A 257 25.34 12.29 -19.15
N VAL A 258 24.78 11.21 -19.65
CA VAL A 258 24.14 10.15 -18.87
C VAL A 258 24.68 8.79 -19.26
N LYS A 259 25.02 7.98 -18.27
CA LYS A 259 25.42 6.58 -18.49
C LYS A 259 24.19 5.70 -18.72
N ASN A 260 23.15 5.91 -17.93
CA ASN A 260 21.86 5.19 -18.03
C ASN A 260 20.72 6.20 -18.04
N LEU A 261 19.85 6.13 -19.04
CA LEU A 261 18.67 6.98 -19.11
C LEU A 261 17.63 6.52 -18.07
N THR A 262 17.12 7.48 -17.27
CA THR A 262 16.09 7.24 -16.27
C THR A 262 14.92 8.19 -16.47
N SER A 263 13.74 7.83 -15.99
CA SER A 263 12.55 8.71 -16.01
C SER A 263 12.79 10.06 -15.32
N ARG A 264 13.66 10.10 -14.29
CA ARG A 264 14.07 11.32 -13.60
C ARG A 264 14.85 12.24 -14.54
N ILE A 265 15.87 11.71 -15.24
CA ILE A 265 16.68 12.49 -16.19
C ILE A 265 15.82 13.05 -17.32
N ILE A 266 14.88 12.26 -17.83
CA ILE A 266 13.92 12.72 -18.85
C ILE A 266 13.05 13.87 -18.31
N THR A 267 12.61 13.79 -17.05
CA THR A 267 11.82 14.85 -16.41
C THR A 267 12.64 16.12 -16.20
N GLU A 268 13.90 16.00 -15.78
CA GLU A 268 14.82 17.15 -15.65
C GLU A 268 15.07 17.82 -17.00
N ALA A 269 15.27 17.03 -18.06
CA ALA A 269 15.37 17.55 -19.44
C ALA A 269 14.09 18.27 -19.88
N GLN A 270 12.92 17.72 -19.58
CA GLN A 270 11.63 18.36 -19.88
C GLN A 270 11.47 19.71 -19.15
N GLN A 271 11.88 19.80 -17.88
CA GLN A 271 11.88 21.06 -17.13
C GLN A 271 12.86 22.07 -17.72
N SER A 272 14.04 21.63 -18.17
CA SER A 272 15.02 22.47 -18.84
C SER A 272 14.45 23.05 -20.14
N VAL A 273 13.81 22.21 -20.95
CA VAL A 273 13.13 22.61 -22.19
C VAL A 273 11.97 23.57 -21.93
N SER A 274 11.13 23.32 -20.92
CA SER A 274 10.03 24.23 -20.55
C SER A 274 10.54 25.62 -20.17
N ARG A 275 11.65 25.70 -19.44
CA ARG A 275 12.29 26.98 -19.09
C ARG A 275 12.82 27.71 -20.31
N ALA A 276 13.37 26.99 -21.30
CA ALA A 276 13.83 27.58 -22.56
C ALA A 276 12.66 28.17 -23.39
N ILE A 277 11.54 27.43 -23.47
CA ILE A 277 10.32 27.90 -24.14
C ILE A 277 9.79 29.17 -23.47
N SER A 278 9.75 29.21 -22.14
CA SER A 278 9.33 30.40 -21.37
C SER A 278 10.23 31.61 -21.67
N ARG A 279 11.50 31.41 -22.01
CA ARG A 279 12.46 32.45 -22.43
C ARG A 279 12.41 32.75 -23.93
N ARG A 280 11.45 32.17 -24.67
CA ARG A 280 11.29 32.29 -26.12
C ARG A 280 12.46 31.75 -26.93
N ASP A 281 13.24 30.81 -26.41
CA ASP A 281 14.30 30.13 -27.17
C ASP A 281 13.66 29.18 -28.20
N LYS A 282 13.85 29.49 -29.49
CA LYS A 282 13.30 28.68 -30.60
C LYS A 282 13.73 27.23 -30.56
N ARG A 283 14.94 26.92 -30.05
CA ARG A 283 15.44 25.56 -29.89
C ARG A 283 14.59 24.73 -28.92
N GLY A 284 13.96 25.38 -27.93
CA GLY A 284 13.09 24.75 -26.94
C GLY A 284 11.91 23.99 -27.54
N TYR A 285 11.29 24.50 -28.59
CA TYR A 285 10.15 23.83 -29.24
C TYR A 285 10.55 22.52 -29.93
N ASN A 286 11.71 22.51 -30.61
CA ASN A 286 12.22 21.29 -31.23
C ASN A 286 12.66 20.26 -30.15
N ALA A 287 13.36 20.74 -29.13
CA ALA A 287 13.77 19.90 -28.00
C ALA A 287 12.57 19.29 -27.26
N ALA A 288 11.46 20.03 -27.07
CA ALA A 288 10.23 19.54 -26.45
C ALA A 288 9.65 18.32 -27.17
N ARG A 289 9.62 18.38 -28.52
CA ARG A 289 9.16 17.26 -29.35
C ARG A 289 10.01 16.03 -29.15
N LYS A 290 11.35 16.19 -29.22
CA LYS A 290 12.32 15.09 -29.05
C LYS A 290 12.27 14.50 -27.64
N VAL A 291 12.21 15.30 -26.57
CA VAL A 291 12.11 14.81 -25.18
C VAL A 291 10.81 14.05 -24.97
N SER A 292 9.69 14.50 -25.58
CA SER A 292 8.43 13.76 -25.53
C SER A 292 8.53 12.39 -26.23
N ASP A 293 9.18 12.32 -27.38
CA ASP A 293 9.39 11.06 -28.10
C ASP A 293 10.36 10.12 -27.34
N ILE A 294 11.44 10.67 -26.75
CA ILE A 294 12.35 9.91 -25.86
C ILE A 294 11.56 9.31 -24.67
N ARG A 295 10.64 10.07 -24.07
CA ARG A 295 9.81 9.57 -22.97
C ARG A 295 8.93 8.40 -23.39
N ARG A 296 8.23 8.52 -24.53
CA ARG A 296 7.38 7.42 -25.06
C ARG A 296 8.21 6.19 -25.40
N MET A 297 9.39 6.38 -26.01
CA MET A 297 10.31 5.30 -26.31
C MET A 297 10.84 4.62 -25.05
N HIS A 298 11.19 5.41 -24.03
CA HIS A 298 11.66 4.88 -22.74
C HIS A 298 10.57 4.02 -22.07
N MET A 299 9.31 4.48 -22.08
CA MET A 299 8.20 3.71 -21.53
C MET A 299 7.94 2.42 -22.33
N LEU A 300 8.00 2.49 -23.67
CA LEU A 300 7.88 1.29 -24.52
C LEU A 300 8.97 0.26 -24.21
N LEU A 301 10.22 0.70 -24.12
CA LEU A 301 11.35 -0.17 -23.80
C LEU A 301 11.27 -0.77 -22.39
N ASP A 302 10.84 0.02 -21.40
CA ASP A 302 10.61 -0.47 -20.04
C ASP A 302 9.53 -1.57 -20.02
N LEU A 303 8.43 -1.37 -20.74
CA LEU A 303 7.36 -2.36 -20.85
C LEU A 303 7.83 -3.64 -21.52
N LEU A 304 8.55 -3.52 -22.64
CA LEU A 304 9.10 -4.67 -23.35
C LEU A 304 10.05 -5.51 -22.49
N LYS A 305 10.88 -4.84 -21.69
CA LYS A 305 11.88 -5.50 -20.84
C LYS A 305 11.32 -6.06 -19.53
N THR A 306 10.17 -5.58 -19.05
CA THR A 306 9.62 -5.96 -17.75
C THR A 306 8.30 -6.71 -17.82
N GLN A 307 7.49 -6.44 -18.85
CA GLN A 307 6.15 -6.98 -19.03
C GLN A 307 6.01 -7.89 -20.26
N GLY A 308 6.79 -7.64 -21.30
CA GLY A 308 6.81 -8.44 -22.52
C GLY A 308 6.29 -7.74 -23.77
N VAL A 309 6.27 -8.50 -24.87
CA VAL A 309 5.94 -8.00 -26.21
C VAL A 309 4.50 -7.54 -26.30
N TYR A 310 3.56 -8.32 -25.77
CA TYR A 310 2.13 -7.96 -25.79
C TYR A 310 1.84 -6.66 -25.03
N ALA A 311 2.57 -6.39 -23.96
CA ALA A 311 2.49 -5.15 -23.22
C ALA A 311 2.95 -3.95 -24.06
N GLY A 312 4.06 -4.10 -24.78
CA GLY A 312 4.55 -3.08 -25.70
C GLY A 312 3.59 -2.80 -26.86
N LEU A 313 3.00 -3.85 -27.44
CA LEU A 313 1.97 -3.70 -28.48
C LEU A 313 0.72 -3.00 -27.94
N ALA A 314 0.21 -3.39 -26.77
CA ALA A 314 -0.94 -2.76 -26.16
C ALA A 314 -0.71 -1.27 -25.84
N PHE A 315 0.50 -0.90 -25.43
CA PHE A 315 0.90 0.51 -25.28
C PHE A 315 0.81 1.28 -26.60
N LEU A 316 1.32 0.71 -27.71
CA LEU A 316 1.25 1.35 -29.03
C LEU A 316 -0.18 1.44 -29.55
N ASP A 317 -1.01 0.42 -29.33
CA ASP A 317 -2.43 0.42 -29.75
C ASP A 317 -3.25 1.46 -28.96
N LYS A 318 -2.97 1.62 -27.67
CA LYS A 318 -3.54 2.69 -26.86
C LYS A 318 -3.13 4.06 -27.38
N ALA A 319 -1.83 4.25 -27.64
CA ALA A 319 -1.31 5.49 -28.21
C ALA A 319 -1.94 5.80 -29.58
N GLU A 320 -2.19 4.81 -30.43
CA GLU A 320 -2.88 4.98 -31.70
C GLU A 320 -4.34 5.45 -31.51
N SER A 321 -5.04 4.87 -30.55
CA SER A 321 -6.42 5.28 -30.24
C SER A 321 -6.50 6.74 -29.74
N GLU A 322 -5.52 7.17 -28.95
CA GLU A 322 -5.37 8.55 -28.48
C GLU A 322 -4.96 9.50 -29.62
N GLY A 323 -4.07 9.05 -30.51
CA GLY A 323 -3.66 9.81 -31.71
C GLY A 323 -4.80 10.12 -32.65
N ARG A 324 -5.79 9.23 -32.78
CA ARG A 324 -7.01 9.45 -33.56
C ARG A 324 -7.87 10.59 -33.02
N THR A 325 -7.71 10.94 -31.74
CA THR A 325 -8.40 12.09 -31.09
C THR A 325 -7.69 13.42 -31.31
N GLY A 326 -6.59 13.47 -32.10
CA GLY A 326 -5.92 14.69 -32.55
C GLY A 326 -4.57 15.03 -31.91
N ASP A 327 -3.97 14.13 -31.09
CA ASP A 327 -2.61 14.35 -30.57
C ASP A 327 -1.54 14.16 -31.65
N ARG A 328 -1.12 15.31 -32.22
CA ARG A 328 -0.07 15.38 -33.23
C ARG A 328 1.28 14.80 -32.78
N GLY A 329 1.58 14.87 -31.47
CA GLY A 329 2.82 14.35 -30.90
C GLY A 329 2.85 12.83 -30.92
N THR A 330 1.75 12.20 -30.54
CA THR A 330 1.58 10.75 -30.56
C THR A 330 1.59 10.21 -31.99
N ASN A 331 0.88 10.85 -32.92
CA ASN A 331 0.90 10.45 -34.33
C ASN A 331 2.30 10.49 -34.94
N ARG A 332 3.09 11.55 -34.64
CA ARG A 332 4.49 11.64 -35.09
C ARG A 332 5.34 10.49 -34.51
N PHE A 333 5.17 10.16 -33.21
CA PHE A 333 5.90 9.06 -32.59
C PHE A 333 5.56 7.72 -33.26
N LEU A 334 4.28 7.44 -33.51
CA LEU A 334 3.83 6.21 -34.14
C LEU A 334 4.25 6.08 -35.61
N SER A 335 4.41 7.19 -36.33
CA SER A 335 4.85 7.22 -37.73
C SER A 335 6.36 7.02 -37.91
N GLN A 336 7.13 6.91 -36.82
CA GLN A 336 8.58 6.64 -36.93
C GLN A 336 8.83 5.25 -37.53
N PRO A 337 9.74 5.11 -38.52
CA PRO A 337 10.00 3.82 -39.16
C PRO A 337 10.38 2.71 -38.18
N VAL A 338 11.15 3.05 -37.14
CA VAL A 338 11.57 2.09 -36.11
C VAL A 338 10.40 1.50 -35.34
N ILE A 339 9.36 2.31 -35.06
CA ILE A 339 8.14 1.85 -34.38
C ILE A 339 7.30 0.96 -35.31
N HIS A 340 7.19 1.36 -36.59
CA HIS A 340 6.45 0.59 -37.58
C HIS A 340 7.07 -0.80 -37.78
N ASN A 341 8.39 -0.87 -37.99
CA ASN A 341 9.12 -2.12 -38.15
C ASN A 341 9.03 -3.00 -36.91
N PHE A 342 9.16 -2.40 -35.71
CA PHE A 342 8.96 -3.11 -34.46
C PHE A 342 7.56 -3.77 -34.38
N ARG A 343 6.48 -3.02 -34.71
CA ARG A 343 5.09 -3.56 -34.66
C ARG A 343 4.92 -4.77 -35.58
N ILE A 344 5.46 -4.74 -36.78
CA ILE A 344 5.38 -5.86 -37.75
C ILE A 344 6.10 -7.07 -37.17
N ASN A 345 7.37 -6.91 -36.76
CA ASN A 345 8.18 -8.01 -36.25
C ASN A 345 7.58 -8.59 -34.94
N ALA A 346 7.12 -7.74 -34.03
CA ALA A 346 6.55 -8.14 -32.76
C ALA A 346 5.24 -8.96 -32.91
N LYS A 347 4.39 -8.60 -33.87
CA LYS A 347 3.15 -9.36 -34.16
C LYS A 347 3.44 -10.77 -34.68
N ASN A 348 4.50 -10.93 -35.47
CA ASN A 348 4.88 -12.22 -36.06
C ASN A 348 5.54 -13.16 -35.03
N LEU A 349 6.29 -12.60 -34.07
CA LEU A 349 7.06 -13.38 -33.09
C LEU A 349 6.26 -13.77 -31.84
N GLY A 350 5.15 -13.08 -31.54
CA GLY A 350 4.37 -13.32 -30.33
C GLY A 350 5.07 -12.89 -29.04
N GLU A 351 4.69 -13.51 -27.91
CA GLU A 351 5.30 -13.19 -26.61
C GLU A 351 6.66 -13.87 -26.46
N LEU A 352 7.67 -13.06 -26.21
CA LEU A 352 9.07 -13.50 -26.04
C LEU A 352 9.54 -13.43 -24.59
N HIS A 353 8.85 -12.68 -23.72
CA HIS A 353 9.29 -12.50 -22.34
C HIS A 353 8.94 -13.74 -21.50
N PRO A 354 9.93 -14.34 -20.78
CA PRO A 354 9.72 -15.64 -20.13
C PRO A 354 8.82 -15.58 -18.89
N LYS A 355 8.58 -14.40 -18.28
CA LYS A 355 7.76 -14.28 -17.05
C LYS A 355 6.38 -14.91 -17.17
N ALA A 356 5.70 -14.74 -18.30
CA ALA A 356 4.35 -15.28 -18.48
C ALA A 356 4.36 -16.82 -18.43
N ASN A 357 5.34 -17.45 -19.08
CA ASN A 357 5.50 -18.91 -19.04
C ASN A 357 5.90 -19.41 -17.65
N ILE A 358 6.79 -18.69 -16.95
CA ILE A 358 7.16 -19.03 -15.56
C ILE A 358 5.93 -19.00 -14.64
N VAL A 359 5.08 -17.97 -14.76
CA VAL A 359 3.82 -17.91 -14.00
C VAL A 359 2.91 -19.08 -14.36
N ARG A 360 2.77 -19.41 -15.67
CA ARG A 360 1.97 -20.53 -16.13
C ARG A 360 2.42 -21.85 -15.53
N GLU A 361 3.72 -22.12 -15.51
CA GLU A 361 4.30 -23.33 -14.91
C GLU A 361 4.05 -23.39 -13.42
N MET A 362 4.31 -22.30 -12.68
CA MET A 362 4.07 -22.24 -11.23
C MET A 362 2.60 -22.48 -10.87
N VAL A 363 1.67 -21.92 -11.64
CA VAL A 363 0.25 -22.11 -11.42
C VAL A 363 -0.15 -23.57 -11.72
N ARG A 364 0.31 -24.11 -12.84
CA ARG A 364 0.05 -25.50 -13.22
C ARG A 364 0.56 -26.47 -12.15
N ASP A 365 1.82 -26.33 -11.74
CA ASP A 365 2.44 -27.21 -10.78
C ASP A 365 1.71 -27.13 -9.43
N ARG A 366 1.37 -25.91 -8.95
CA ARG A 366 0.64 -25.75 -7.68
C ARG A 366 -0.76 -26.35 -7.71
N ILE A 367 -1.52 -26.18 -8.82
CA ILE A 367 -2.86 -26.76 -8.95
C ILE A 367 -2.79 -28.28 -9.11
N SER A 368 -1.76 -28.81 -9.79
CA SER A 368 -1.52 -30.25 -9.88
C SER A 368 -1.18 -30.87 -8.51
N GLU A 369 -0.40 -30.18 -7.66
CA GLU A 369 -0.10 -30.61 -6.30
C GLU A 369 -1.31 -30.55 -5.38
N ASN A 370 -2.09 -29.49 -5.46
CA ASN A 370 -3.30 -29.27 -4.67
C ASN A 370 -4.36 -28.50 -5.45
N PRO A 371 -5.38 -29.18 -6.00
CA PRO A 371 -6.45 -28.59 -6.79
C PRO A 371 -7.27 -27.51 -6.03
N ASN A 372 -7.27 -27.55 -4.69
CA ASN A 372 -7.97 -26.58 -3.86
C ASN A 372 -7.12 -25.33 -3.51
N SER A 373 -5.89 -25.26 -3.99
CA SER A 373 -5.02 -24.12 -3.74
C SER A 373 -5.60 -22.85 -4.36
N ARG A 374 -5.56 -21.76 -3.57
CA ARG A 374 -5.88 -20.42 -4.02
C ARG A 374 -4.61 -19.69 -4.37
N ILE A 375 -4.58 -19.09 -5.56
CA ILE A 375 -3.42 -18.38 -6.09
C ILE A 375 -3.82 -16.95 -6.41
N LEU A 376 -3.03 -15.98 -5.91
CA LEU A 376 -3.22 -14.56 -6.16
C LEU A 376 -2.03 -14.03 -6.94
N ILE A 377 -2.28 -13.45 -8.12
CA ILE A 377 -1.25 -12.90 -8.98
C ILE A 377 -1.42 -11.39 -9.06
N PHE A 378 -0.38 -10.63 -8.69
CA PHE A 378 -0.37 -9.18 -8.78
C PHE A 378 0.44 -8.70 -9.96
N THR A 379 -0.11 -7.77 -10.73
CA THR A 379 0.60 -6.99 -11.74
C THR A 379 0.12 -5.54 -11.76
N GLU A 380 0.94 -4.60 -12.22
CA GLU A 380 0.62 -3.17 -12.27
C GLU A 380 -0.30 -2.82 -13.46
N TYR A 381 -0.27 -3.64 -14.53
CA TYR A 381 -0.87 -3.29 -15.82
C TYR A 381 -2.08 -4.16 -16.17
N ARG A 382 -3.20 -3.52 -16.57
CA ARG A 382 -4.44 -4.22 -16.96
C ARG A 382 -4.29 -5.16 -18.16
N TYR A 383 -3.44 -4.79 -19.12
CA TYR A 383 -3.19 -5.67 -20.26
C TYR A 383 -2.42 -6.93 -19.84
N THR A 384 -1.51 -6.83 -18.85
CA THR A 384 -0.87 -8.01 -18.28
C THR A 384 -1.87 -8.88 -17.53
N VAL A 385 -2.83 -8.28 -16.80
CA VAL A 385 -3.94 -9.02 -16.19
C VAL A 385 -4.70 -9.80 -17.25
N LYS A 386 -5.10 -9.15 -18.35
CA LYS A 386 -5.83 -9.79 -19.45
C LYS A 386 -5.03 -10.96 -20.05
N ASN A 387 -3.78 -10.70 -20.44
CA ASN A 387 -2.93 -11.71 -21.07
C ASN A 387 -2.68 -12.92 -20.15
N LEU A 388 -2.41 -12.70 -18.87
CA LEU A 388 -2.23 -13.78 -17.91
C LEU A 388 -3.53 -14.57 -17.71
N THR A 389 -4.69 -13.90 -17.64
CA THR A 389 -5.98 -14.58 -17.52
C THR A 389 -6.23 -15.47 -18.72
N GLU A 390 -6.02 -14.99 -19.95
CA GLU A 390 -6.16 -15.77 -21.18
C GLU A 390 -5.18 -16.96 -21.21
N LEU A 391 -3.92 -16.75 -20.84
CA LEU A 391 -2.90 -17.80 -20.79
C LEU A 391 -3.24 -18.88 -19.76
N LEU A 392 -3.66 -18.49 -18.55
CA LEU A 392 -3.92 -19.41 -17.45
C LEU A 392 -5.24 -20.17 -17.62
N SER A 393 -6.21 -19.61 -18.34
CA SER A 393 -7.48 -20.30 -18.64
C SER A 393 -7.30 -21.55 -19.50
N THR A 394 -6.15 -21.74 -20.15
CA THR A 394 -5.83 -22.93 -20.96
C THR A 394 -5.31 -24.11 -20.12
N ILE A 395 -5.09 -23.92 -18.82
CA ILE A 395 -4.56 -24.96 -17.91
C ILE A 395 -5.73 -25.75 -17.32
N GLU A 396 -5.68 -27.05 -17.40
CA GLU A 396 -6.67 -27.94 -16.80
C GLU A 396 -6.76 -27.73 -15.28
N GLY A 397 -7.96 -27.67 -14.73
CA GLY A 397 -8.21 -27.44 -13.31
C GLY A 397 -8.07 -25.97 -12.84
N VAL A 398 -7.63 -25.06 -13.71
CA VAL A 398 -7.51 -23.63 -13.39
C VAL A 398 -8.80 -22.89 -13.73
N LYS A 399 -9.40 -22.27 -12.71
CA LYS A 399 -10.56 -21.37 -12.81
C LYS A 399 -10.09 -19.96 -12.49
N VAL A 400 -9.63 -19.26 -13.53
CA VAL A 400 -9.02 -17.94 -13.39
C VAL A 400 -10.00 -16.79 -13.62
N SER A 401 -9.85 -15.71 -12.87
CA SER A 401 -10.58 -14.46 -13.09
C SER A 401 -9.70 -13.22 -12.93
N GLN A 402 -10.16 -12.11 -13.52
CA GLN A 402 -9.52 -10.78 -13.41
C GLN A 402 -10.07 -10.03 -12.20
N PHE A 403 -9.21 -9.21 -11.59
CA PHE A 403 -9.59 -8.29 -10.52
C PHE A 403 -8.95 -6.92 -10.74
N ILE A 404 -9.73 -5.98 -11.27
CA ILE A 404 -9.25 -4.67 -11.72
C ILE A 404 -10.07 -3.53 -11.10
N GLY A 405 -9.49 -2.31 -11.11
CA GLY A 405 -10.14 -1.12 -10.56
C GLY A 405 -11.34 -0.62 -11.38
N GLN A 406 -12.14 0.22 -10.73
CA GLN A 406 -13.39 0.79 -11.27
C GLN A 406 -13.16 1.78 -12.41
N SER A 407 -12.02 2.48 -12.43
CA SER A 407 -11.73 3.48 -13.46
C SER A 407 -11.69 2.83 -14.84
N SER A 408 -12.37 3.42 -15.83
CA SER A 408 -12.27 3.01 -17.22
C SER A 408 -11.06 3.69 -17.88
N SER A 409 -10.35 2.95 -18.75
CA SER A 409 -9.21 3.49 -19.51
C SER A 409 -9.39 3.15 -20.99
N GLY A 410 -9.68 4.16 -21.81
CA GLY A 410 -9.98 3.97 -23.22
C GLY A 410 -11.20 3.08 -23.43
N LYS A 411 -11.06 2.01 -24.23
CA LYS A 411 -12.11 1.02 -24.48
C LYS A 411 -12.27 -0.03 -23.36
N GLN A 412 -11.35 -0.07 -22.38
CA GLN A 412 -11.41 -1.02 -21.28
C GLN A 412 -12.26 -0.47 -20.14
N LYS A 413 -13.43 -1.07 -19.93
CA LYS A 413 -14.31 -0.79 -18.80
C LYS A 413 -13.69 -1.33 -17.50
N GLY A 414 -13.73 -0.54 -16.43
CA GLY A 414 -13.37 -1.00 -15.09
C GLY A 414 -14.45 -1.91 -14.50
N MET A 415 -14.09 -2.67 -13.46
CA MET A 415 -15.07 -3.47 -12.70
C MET A 415 -15.83 -2.57 -11.73
N THR A 416 -17.15 -2.72 -11.67
CA THR A 416 -17.97 -2.09 -10.64
C THR A 416 -17.66 -2.68 -9.26
N GLN A 417 -18.01 -1.97 -8.19
CA GLN A 417 -17.83 -2.47 -6.83
C GLN A 417 -18.60 -3.78 -6.59
N LYS A 418 -19.80 -3.90 -7.16
CA LYS A 418 -20.61 -5.13 -7.06
C LYS A 418 -19.91 -6.32 -7.72
N GLU A 419 -19.33 -6.12 -8.91
CA GLU A 419 -18.56 -7.15 -9.60
C GLU A 419 -17.30 -7.54 -8.81
N GLN A 420 -16.61 -6.56 -8.20
CA GLN A 420 -15.45 -6.84 -7.36
C GLN A 420 -15.81 -7.70 -6.15
N LEU A 421 -16.89 -7.37 -5.44
CA LEU A 421 -17.36 -8.16 -4.30
C LEU A 421 -17.78 -9.58 -4.71
N ALA A 422 -18.48 -9.73 -5.83
CA ALA A 422 -18.86 -11.04 -6.36
C ALA A 422 -17.62 -11.90 -6.67
N ARG A 423 -16.59 -11.34 -7.32
CA ARG A 423 -15.34 -12.06 -7.61
C ARG A 423 -14.58 -12.48 -6.36
N LEU A 424 -14.60 -11.67 -5.32
CA LEU A 424 -13.97 -12.04 -4.05
C LEU A 424 -14.72 -13.18 -3.35
N GLU A 425 -16.04 -13.22 -3.47
CA GLU A 425 -16.84 -14.31 -2.92
C GLU A 425 -16.63 -15.62 -3.70
N GLU A 426 -16.61 -15.56 -5.03
CA GLU A 426 -16.25 -16.70 -5.89
C GLU A 426 -14.83 -17.24 -5.57
N PHE A 427 -13.88 -16.34 -5.26
CA PHE A 427 -12.53 -16.74 -4.85
C PHE A 427 -12.51 -17.30 -3.43
N ARG A 428 -13.37 -16.78 -2.52
CA ARG A 428 -13.51 -17.29 -1.16
C ARG A 428 -14.16 -18.67 -1.11
N SER A 429 -15.17 -18.91 -1.92
CA SER A 429 -15.85 -20.21 -2.02
C SER A 429 -15.01 -21.28 -2.74
N GLY A 430 -13.98 -20.88 -3.51
CA GLY A 430 -13.18 -21.78 -4.34
C GLY A 430 -13.79 -22.06 -5.73
N GLU A 431 -14.86 -21.37 -6.09
CA GLU A 431 -15.40 -21.37 -7.46
C GLU A 431 -14.36 -20.83 -8.45
N ILE A 432 -13.58 -19.86 -8.03
CA ILE A 432 -12.36 -19.37 -8.68
C ILE A 432 -11.16 -19.74 -7.81
N ASN A 433 -10.14 -20.38 -8.39
CA ASN A 433 -8.92 -20.75 -7.67
C ASN A 433 -7.71 -19.87 -8.03
N VAL A 434 -7.76 -19.09 -9.11
CA VAL A 434 -6.71 -18.15 -9.50
C VAL A 434 -7.30 -16.76 -9.73
N LEU A 435 -6.79 -15.76 -9.03
CA LEU A 435 -7.20 -14.37 -9.18
C LEU A 435 -6.03 -13.52 -9.67
N VAL A 436 -6.17 -12.90 -10.86
CA VAL A 436 -5.15 -11.99 -11.41
C VAL A 436 -5.57 -10.56 -11.15
N ALA A 437 -4.83 -9.85 -10.29
CA ALA A 437 -5.22 -8.56 -9.75
C ALA A 437 -4.26 -7.42 -10.11
N THR A 438 -4.83 -6.22 -10.28
CA THR A 438 -4.04 -4.97 -10.22
C THR A 438 -3.91 -4.50 -8.76
N SER A 439 -3.37 -3.29 -8.55
CA SER A 439 -3.22 -2.67 -7.22
C SER A 439 -4.50 -2.57 -6.38
N VAL A 440 -5.67 -2.70 -6.98
CA VAL A 440 -6.96 -2.73 -6.26
C VAL A 440 -7.07 -3.90 -5.28
N GLY A 441 -6.37 -5.00 -5.54
CA GLY A 441 -6.27 -6.12 -4.61
C GLY A 441 -5.37 -5.87 -3.39
N GLU A 442 -4.68 -4.71 -3.32
CA GLU A 442 -3.78 -4.37 -2.22
C GLU A 442 -4.53 -3.78 -1.03
N GLU A 443 -5.38 -2.79 -1.29
CA GLU A 443 -6.12 -2.02 -0.28
C GLU A 443 -7.62 -1.94 -0.62
N GLY A 444 -8.42 -1.78 0.39
CA GLY A 444 -9.81 -1.40 0.21
C GLY A 444 -10.80 -2.55 0.10
N LEU A 445 -10.35 -3.79 0.02
CA LEU A 445 -11.22 -4.98 -0.05
C LEU A 445 -10.61 -6.13 0.74
N ASP A 446 -11.47 -6.94 1.36
CA ASP A 446 -11.05 -8.16 2.05
C ASP A 446 -10.79 -9.28 1.04
N VAL A 447 -9.63 -9.25 0.42
CA VAL A 447 -9.17 -10.32 -0.44
C VAL A 447 -8.86 -11.54 0.42
N PRO A 448 -9.49 -12.70 0.17
CA PRO A 448 -9.21 -13.92 0.91
C PRO A 448 -7.72 -14.30 0.89
N ALA A 449 -7.27 -15.01 1.90
CA ALA A 449 -5.90 -15.52 1.93
C ALA A 449 -5.67 -16.53 0.80
N ALA A 450 -4.50 -16.46 0.20
CA ALA A 450 -4.03 -17.38 -0.83
C ALA A 450 -2.80 -18.14 -0.34
N GLU A 451 -2.64 -19.39 -0.71
CA GLU A 451 -1.47 -20.20 -0.37
C GLU A 451 -0.24 -19.78 -1.19
N LEU A 452 -0.47 -19.28 -2.40
CA LEU A 452 0.57 -18.74 -3.28
C LEU A 452 0.22 -17.33 -3.74
N VAL A 453 1.14 -16.39 -3.50
CA VAL A 453 1.08 -15.02 -4.05
C VAL A 453 2.22 -14.85 -5.04
N LEU A 454 1.89 -14.54 -6.28
CA LEU A 454 2.87 -14.23 -7.32
C LEU A 454 2.88 -12.73 -7.60
N MET A 455 4.03 -12.11 -7.52
CA MET A 455 4.24 -10.73 -7.95
C MET A 455 4.93 -10.77 -9.32
N TYR A 456 4.22 -10.40 -10.36
CA TYR A 456 4.73 -10.39 -11.74
C TYR A 456 5.87 -9.39 -11.93
N GLU A 457 5.88 -8.33 -11.13
CA GLU A 457 6.98 -7.36 -11.01
C GLU A 457 7.12 -6.88 -9.56
N PRO A 458 8.31 -6.39 -9.17
CA PRO A 458 8.54 -5.81 -7.85
C PRO A 458 7.81 -4.47 -7.69
N VAL A 459 7.29 -4.22 -6.49
CA VAL A 459 6.54 -3.00 -6.16
C VAL A 459 7.49 -1.94 -5.60
N PRO A 460 7.48 -0.70 -6.12
CA PRO A 460 8.38 0.36 -5.65
C PRO A 460 8.06 0.85 -4.24
N SER A 461 6.83 0.69 -3.77
CA SER A 461 6.38 1.11 -2.44
C SER A 461 6.58 0.00 -1.40
N ALA A 462 7.25 0.30 -0.28
CA ALA A 462 7.36 -0.63 0.83
C ALA A 462 5.97 -0.96 1.42
N ILE A 463 5.08 0.02 1.51
CA ILE A 463 3.69 -0.12 1.97
C ILE A 463 2.97 -1.17 1.11
N ARG A 464 2.89 -0.95 -0.19
CA ARG A 464 2.23 -1.85 -1.15
C ARG A 464 2.85 -3.25 -1.15
N SER A 465 4.17 -3.35 -1.03
CA SER A 465 4.87 -4.64 -0.94
C SER A 465 4.46 -5.41 0.32
N ILE A 466 4.36 -4.74 1.48
CA ILE A 466 3.90 -5.34 2.74
C ILE A 466 2.44 -5.78 2.62
N GLN A 467 1.57 -4.96 2.04
CA GLN A 467 0.15 -5.26 1.87
C GLN A 467 -0.09 -6.46 0.95
N ARG A 468 0.61 -6.54 -0.20
CA ARG A 468 0.54 -7.70 -1.11
C ARG A 468 1.01 -8.98 -0.43
N ARG A 469 2.14 -8.94 0.28
CA ARG A 469 2.65 -10.11 1.03
C ARG A 469 1.71 -10.54 2.16
N GLY A 470 1.01 -9.60 2.77
CA GLY A 470 0.02 -9.87 3.82
C GLY A 470 -1.28 -10.54 3.33
N ARG A 471 -1.42 -10.84 2.03
CA ARG A 471 -2.54 -11.62 1.47
C ARG A 471 -2.32 -13.13 1.54
N THR A 472 -1.19 -13.57 2.06
CA THR A 472 -0.91 -14.98 2.37
C THR A 472 -0.39 -15.12 3.80
N ALA A 473 -0.24 -16.36 4.28
CA ALA A 473 0.27 -16.69 5.61
C ALA A 473 -0.54 -16.06 6.76
N ARG A 474 -1.88 -16.00 6.64
CA ARG A 474 -2.75 -15.52 7.73
C ARG A 474 -3.08 -16.62 8.75
N GLN A 475 -3.33 -17.85 8.28
CA GLN A 475 -3.69 -19.00 9.11
C GLN A 475 -2.84 -20.24 8.84
N SER A 476 -2.18 -20.32 7.68
CA SER A 476 -1.29 -21.41 7.29
C SER A 476 -0.04 -20.85 6.61
N SER A 477 1.01 -21.69 6.47
CA SER A 477 2.23 -21.31 5.74
C SER A 477 1.88 -20.84 4.33
N GLY A 478 2.44 -19.70 3.93
CA GLY A 478 2.20 -19.12 2.61
C GLY A 478 3.49 -18.84 1.85
N THR A 479 3.40 -18.89 0.53
CA THR A 479 4.53 -18.62 -0.35
C THR A 479 4.29 -17.35 -1.16
N VAL A 480 5.28 -16.46 -1.16
CA VAL A 480 5.31 -15.28 -2.03
C VAL A 480 6.48 -15.44 -2.97
N LYS A 481 6.23 -15.33 -4.27
CA LYS A 481 7.29 -15.32 -5.29
C LYS A 481 7.21 -14.02 -6.09
N THR A 482 8.36 -13.33 -6.21
CA THR A 482 8.46 -12.08 -6.97
C THR A 482 9.36 -12.28 -8.17
N LEU A 483 8.84 -12.04 -9.38
CA LEU A 483 9.62 -12.11 -10.61
C LEU A 483 10.35 -10.79 -10.85
N VAL A 484 11.64 -10.87 -11.12
CA VAL A 484 12.52 -9.71 -11.33
C VAL A 484 13.31 -9.93 -12.62
N ALA A 485 13.04 -9.15 -13.65
CA ALA A 485 13.83 -9.20 -14.88
C ALA A 485 15.21 -8.57 -14.63
N ASN A 486 16.27 -9.33 -14.94
CA ASN A 486 17.66 -8.90 -14.77
C ASN A 486 18.01 -7.76 -15.72
N ASP A 487 18.90 -6.87 -15.29
CA ASP A 487 19.38 -5.70 -16.04
C ASP A 487 18.27 -4.76 -16.51
N THR A 488 17.16 -4.74 -15.78
CA THR A 488 15.98 -3.89 -16.04
C THR A 488 15.61 -3.04 -14.84
N ARG A 489 14.58 -2.18 -15.03
CA ARG A 489 13.97 -1.41 -13.94
C ARG A 489 13.55 -2.29 -12.76
N ASP A 490 13.10 -3.53 -12.99
CA ASP A 490 12.66 -4.43 -11.93
C ASP A 490 13.73 -4.66 -10.87
N GLN A 491 14.95 -4.88 -11.26
CA GLN A 491 16.06 -5.13 -10.34
C GLN A 491 16.32 -3.92 -9.43
N TYR A 492 16.31 -2.71 -10.02
CA TYR A 492 16.46 -1.47 -9.23
C TYR A 492 15.30 -1.24 -8.28
N VAL A 493 14.07 -1.50 -8.73
CA VAL A 493 12.85 -1.37 -7.90
C VAL A 493 12.88 -2.36 -6.75
N SER A 494 13.25 -3.62 -6.99
CA SER A 494 13.36 -4.66 -5.96
C SER A 494 14.35 -4.28 -4.86
N HIS A 495 15.56 -3.84 -5.24
CA HIS A 495 16.57 -3.39 -4.28
C HIS A 495 16.13 -2.15 -3.50
N ALA A 496 15.53 -1.17 -4.19
CA ALA A 496 15.04 0.04 -3.55
C ALA A 496 13.88 -0.22 -2.58
N ALA A 497 12.98 -1.16 -2.89
CA ALA A 497 11.88 -1.54 -2.02
C ALA A 497 12.38 -2.18 -0.71
N LYS A 498 13.33 -3.12 -0.78
CA LYS A 498 13.97 -3.73 0.40
C LYS A 498 14.69 -2.68 1.26
N ALA A 499 15.42 -1.75 0.63
CA ALA A 499 16.12 -0.69 1.35
C ALA A 499 15.13 0.26 2.06
N ARG A 500 14.00 0.60 1.42
CA ARG A 500 12.94 1.44 2.02
C ARG A 500 12.27 0.74 3.20
N GLU A 501 11.98 -0.56 3.09
CA GLU A 501 11.38 -1.35 4.16
C GLU A 501 12.31 -1.39 5.38
N ARG A 502 13.59 -1.73 5.19
CA ARG A 502 14.59 -1.70 6.28
C ARG A 502 14.70 -0.32 6.93
N LYS A 503 14.74 0.74 6.10
CA LYS A 503 14.80 2.12 6.59
C LYS A 503 13.56 2.49 7.40
N MET A 504 12.38 2.02 7.02
CA MET A 504 11.13 2.25 7.77
C MET A 504 11.24 1.68 9.19
N TYR A 505 11.62 0.42 9.34
CA TYR A 505 11.76 -0.21 10.66
C TYR A 505 12.83 0.47 11.52
N ASN A 506 13.98 0.83 10.94
CA ASN A 506 15.03 1.58 11.66
C ASN A 506 14.52 2.95 12.12
N ASN A 507 13.78 3.66 11.28
CA ASN A 507 13.20 4.96 11.65
C ASN A 507 12.15 4.83 12.76
N LEU A 508 11.32 3.77 12.75
CA LEU A 508 10.35 3.49 13.81
C LEU A 508 11.07 3.27 15.16
N ALA A 509 12.06 2.39 15.19
CA ALA A 509 12.85 2.10 16.38
C ALA A 509 13.59 3.36 16.90
N ASP A 510 14.06 4.24 16.01
CA ASP A 510 14.69 5.51 16.40
C ASP A 510 13.70 6.51 17.00
N ILE A 511 12.48 6.61 16.46
CA ILE A 511 11.43 7.50 16.98
C ILE A 511 10.99 7.01 18.37
N GLU A 512 10.77 5.70 18.50
CA GLU A 512 10.38 5.07 19.76
C GLU A 512 11.42 5.30 20.87
N ARG A 513 12.71 5.04 20.58
CA ARG A 513 13.81 5.26 21.54
C ARG A 513 13.99 6.72 21.95
N GLN A 514 13.66 7.66 21.07
CA GLN A 514 13.82 9.08 21.34
C GLN A 514 12.67 9.70 22.14
N GLY A 515 11.57 8.95 22.36
CA GLY A 515 10.38 9.44 23.09
C GLY A 515 9.78 10.72 22.51
N ARG A 516 10.00 10.99 21.21
CA ARG A 516 9.79 12.31 20.61
C ARG A 516 8.42 12.50 19.95
N ILE A 517 7.42 11.75 20.35
CA ILE A 517 6.04 12.02 19.95
C ILE A 517 5.32 12.59 21.16
N GLU A 518 5.55 13.84 21.45
CA GLU A 518 4.79 14.63 22.42
C GLU A 518 4.17 15.81 21.69
N PHE A 519 2.94 15.64 21.21
CA PHE A 519 2.24 16.73 20.52
C PHE A 519 1.14 17.35 21.36
N ARG A 520 0.58 16.61 22.33
CA ARG A 520 -0.56 17.04 23.10
C ARG A 520 -0.71 16.17 24.35
N PRO A 521 -0.95 16.74 25.55
CA PRO A 521 -1.40 15.94 26.68
C PRO A 521 -2.80 15.42 26.38
N SER A 522 -2.96 14.11 26.27
CA SER A 522 -4.26 13.46 26.15
C SER A 522 -4.84 13.21 27.54
N SER A 523 -6.18 13.28 27.65
CA SER A 523 -6.88 12.85 28.85
C SER A 523 -6.60 11.36 29.06
N LYS A 524 -5.96 11.01 30.18
CA LYS A 524 -5.64 9.63 30.53
C LYS A 524 -6.93 8.87 30.73
N VAL A 525 -7.17 7.89 29.90
CA VAL A 525 -8.07 6.80 30.18
C VAL A 525 -7.24 5.77 30.92
N ASP A 526 -7.48 5.57 32.21
CA ASP A 526 -6.71 4.62 32.99
C ASP A 526 -7.18 3.20 32.68
N THR A 527 -6.38 2.52 31.92
CA THR A 527 -5.94 1.14 31.92
C THR A 527 -6.98 0.00 31.81
N LEU A 528 -6.48 -1.20 31.65
CA LEU A 528 -7.13 -2.49 31.38
C LEU A 528 -8.11 -2.96 32.49
N VAL A 529 -8.52 -2.11 33.43
CA VAL A 529 -9.36 -2.46 34.62
C VAL A 529 -10.68 -3.15 34.27
N ALA A 530 -11.24 -2.84 33.09
CA ALA A 530 -12.49 -3.46 32.65
C ALA A 530 -12.28 -4.70 31.77
N PHE A 531 -11.02 -5.11 31.57
CA PHE A 531 -10.66 -6.26 30.76
C PHE A 531 -10.18 -7.41 31.62
N ASP A 532 -10.90 -8.51 31.58
CA ASP A 532 -10.47 -9.80 32.12
C ASP A 532 -10.10 -10.74 30.97
N ILE A 533 -9.25 -11.70 31.26
CA ILE A 533 -8.92 -12.79 30.36
C ILE A 533 -9.42 -14.08 30.99
N GLU A 534 -10.26 -14.78 30.26
CA GLU A 534 -10.77 -16.10 30.65
C GLU A 534 -9.91 -17.20 30.03
N ILE A 535 -9.40 -18.10 30.87
CA ILE A 535 -8.58 -19.26 30.50
C ILE A 535 -9.16 -20.44 31.27
N ASP A 536 -9.66 -21.45 30.57
CA ASP A 536 -10.23 -22.67 31.18
C ASP A 536 -11.33 -22.41 32.23
N GLY A 537 -12.09 -21.32 32.06
CA GLY A 537 -13.15 -20.91 32.98
C GLY A 537 -12.65 -20.12 34.20
N GLU A 538 -11.36 -19.95 34.37
CA GLU A 538 -10.77 -19.04 35.37
C GLU A 538 -10.56 -17.65 34.75
N ARG A 539 -10.75 -16.59 35.54
CA ARG A 539 -10.56 -15.21 35.10
C ARG A 539 -9.37 -14.58 35.81
N ILE A 540 -8.50 -13.96 35.04
CA ILE A 540 -7.40 -13.13 35.51
C ILE A 540 -7.51 -11.74 34.88
N THR A 541 -6.87 -10.75 35.47
CA THR A 541 -6.83 -9.41 34.89
C THR A 541 -6.00 -9.38 33.62
N ALA A 542 -6.32 -8.49 32.68
CA ALA A 542 -5.54 -8.35 31.44
C ALA A 542 -4.08 -7.90 31.69
N ASP A 543 -3.83 -7.13 32.79
CA ASP A 543 -2.47 -6.77 33.20
C ASP A 543 -1.67 -8.00 33.68
N GLU A 544 -2.27 -8.84 34.52
CA GLU A 544 -1.66 -10.09 34.99
C GLU A 544 -1.37 -11.05 33.82
N PHE A 545 -2.32 -11.24 32.92
CA PHE A 545 -2.12 -12.01 31.70
C PHE A 545 -0.92 -11.49 30.88
N LEU A 546 -0.85 -10.16 30.69
CA LEU A 546 0.25 -9.54 29.93
C LEU A 546 1.61 -9.80 30.56
N GLU A 547 1.72 -9.71 31.89
CA GLU A 547 2.97 -9.97 32.62
C GLU A 547 3.39 -11.45 32.54
N LEU A 548 2.44 -12.37 32.76
CA LEU A 548 2.68 -13.82 32.68
C LEU A 548 3.14 -14.22 31.28
N GLU A 549 2.39 -13.81 30.23
CA GLU A 549 2.72 -14.15 28.86
C GLU A 549 4.03 -13.48 28.39
N THR A 550 4.29 -12.25 28.80
CA THR A 550 5.55 -11.57 28.46
C THR A 550 6.73 -12.32 29.07
N THR A 551 6.63 -12.74 30.32
CA THR A 551 7.67 -13.51 31.01
C THR A 551 7.88 -14.87 30.34
N ARG A 552 6.78 -15.59 30.05
CA ARG A 552 6.81 -16.90 29.38
C ARG A 552 7.45 -16.83 27.99
N LEU A 553 6.99 -15.89 27.16
CA LEU A 553 7.44 -15.79 25.77
C LEU A 553 8.88 -15.26 25.65
N ASN A 554 9.31 -14.34 26.53
CA ASN A 554 10.71 -13.91 26.56
C ASN A 554 11.67 -15.05 26.96
N LYS A 555 11.20 -15.97 27.81
CA LYS A 555 11.98 -17.17 28.18
C LYS A 555 12.04 -18.18 27.02
N LEU A 556 10.95 -18.37 26.30
CA LEU A 556 10.87 -19.30 25.15
C LEU A 556 11.59 -18.76 23.90
N TYR A 557 11.54 -17.46 23.70
CA TYR A 557 12.11 -16.78 22.53
C TYR A 557 13.05 -15.64 22.97
N PRO A 558 14.20 -15.98 23.61
CA PRO A 558 15.16 -14.97 24.02
C PRO A 558 15.58 -14.15 22.81
N VAL A 559 15.56 -12.82 22.95
CA VAL A 559 16.08 -11.91 21.93
C VAL A 559 17.58 -12.15 21.88
N GLU A 560 18.09 -12.78 20.82
CA GLU A 560 19.52 -12.79 20.54
C GLU A 560 19.97 -11.34 20.45
N GLN A 561 20.74 -10.87 21.43
CA GLN A 561 21.45 -9.60 21.31
C GLN A 561 22.38 -9.76 20.11
N THR A 562 21.97 -9.29 18.96
CA THR A 562 22.89 -9.06 17.86
C THR A 562 23.87 -8.02 18.35
N ASN A 563 25.00 -8.51 18.85
CA ASN A 563 26.21 -7.70 19.02
C ASN A 563 26.60 -7.21 17.63
N ASP A 564 26.07 -6.07 17.22
CA ASP A 564 26.62 -5.25 16.16
C ASP A 564 27.99 -4.66 16.59
N ASN A 565 28.90 -5.55 16.98
CA ASN A 565 30.32 -5.32 16.86
C ASN A 565 30.67 -5.45 15.37
N VAL A 566 30.34 -4.44 14.61
CA VAL A 566 31.04 -4.17 13.36
C VAL A 566 32.52 -4.01 13.70
N GLN A 567 33.26 -5.11 13.59
CA GLN A 567 34.70 -5.06 13.43
C GLN A 567 34.97 -4.10 12.26
N LYS A 568 35.37 -2.88 12.62
CA LYS A 568 36.02 -1.98 11.69
C LYS A 568 37.29 -2.67 11.22
N ASP A 569 37.25 -3.30 10.08
CA ASP A 569 38.45 -3.65 9.33
C ASP A 569 39.26 -2.38 9.08
N LYS A 570 40.23 -2.18 9.97
CA LYS A 570 41.36 -1.27 9.72
C LYS A 570 42.30 -2.00 8.76
N ASN A 571 42.08 -1.81 7.47
CA ASN A 571 43.15 -1.88 6.45
C ASN A 571 42.58 -1.43 5.11
N ASN A 572 42.73 -0.16 4.82
CA ASN A 572 43.15 0.29 3.50
C ASN A 572 43.50 1.79 3.53
N ASN A 573 44.80 2.02 3.59
CA ASN A 573 45.41 3.27 3.16
C ASN A 573 45.04 3.56 1.71
N HIS A 574 44.26 4.63 1.45
CA HIS A 574 44.41 5.44 0.25
C HIS A 574 43.77 6.82 0.41
N LYS A 575 44.66 7.80 0.47
CA LYS A 575 44.60 9.22 0.02
C LYS A 575 43.24 9.95 0.07
N LYS A 576 43.19 10.95 0.99
CA LYS A 576 42.22 12.05 1.02
C LYS A 576 42.33 12.92 -0.25
N PRO A 577 41.22 13.27 -0.91
CA PRO A 577 41.15 14.47 -1.76
C PRO A 577 40.69 15.70 -0.95
N PRO A 578 40.93 16.92 -1.44
CA PRO A 578 40.92 18.13 -0.65
C PRO A 578 39.52 18.69 -0.36
N LYS A 579 39.43 19.43 0.76
CA LYS A 579 38.25 20.17 1.21
C LYS A 579 37.73 21.13 0.14
N LYS A 580 36.45 21.07 -0.18
CA LYS A 580 35.70 22.11 -0.88
C LYS A 580 34.74 22.83 0.06
N VAL A 581 34.80 24.15 -0.08
CA VAL A 581 34.08 25.22 0.62
C VAL A 581 32.56 25.07 0.56
N SER A 582 31.88 25.38 1.68
CA SER A 582 30.45 25.41 1.84
C SER A 582 29.77 26.52 1.04
N LEU A 583 28.83 26.19 0.19
CA LEU A 583 27.81 27.10 -0.31
C LEU A 583 26.45 26.63 0.21
N LYS A 584 25.75 27.56 0.88
CA LYS A 584 24.41 27.37 1.44
C LYS A 584 23.40 27.09 0.33
N ASP A 585 22.82 25.90 0.31
CA ASP A 585 21.76 25.52 -0.61
C ASP A 585 20.38 25.67 0.04
N LYS A 586 19.60 26.58 -0.51
CA LYS A 586 18.14 26.64 -0.33
C LYS A 586 17.50 25.64 -1.29
N ARG A 587 17.00 24.53 -0.78
CA ARG A 587 16.26 23.53 -1.57
C ARG A 587 14.79 23.94 -1.73
N PRO A 588 14.20 23.88 -2.92
CA PRO A 588 12.75 23.95 -3.07
C PRO A 588 12.09 22.60 -2.71
N ARG A 589 11.07 22.67 -1.85
CA ARG A 589 10.18 21.54 -1.55
C ARG A 589 9.29 21.27 -2.75
N ASN A 590 9.34 20.07 -3.31
CA ASN A 590 8.23 19.32 -3.93
C ASN A 590 8.77 18.06 -4.60
N GLN A 591 8.75 16.94 -3.88
CA GLN A 591 8.84 15.60 -4.49
C GLN A 591 7.42 15.06 -4.64
N MET A 592 6.90 15.05 -5.87
CA MET A 592 5.70 14.30 -6.22
C MET A 592 6.09 12.84 -6.51
N GLY A 593 5.37 11.88 -5.91
CA GLY A 593 5.50 10.46 -6.22
C GLY A 593 4.97 10.10 -7.62
N LEU A 594 5.39 8.98 -8.14
CA LEU A 594 5.00 8.46 -9.47
C LEU A 594 3.48 8.31 -9.65
N ASP A 595 2.74 8.14 -8.57
CA ASP A 595 1.28 7.95 -8.57
C ASP A 595 0.51 9.23 -8.98
N GLN A 596 1.09 10.42 -8.79
CA GLN A 596 0.48 11.69 -9.20
C GLN A 596 0.64 11.99 -10.71
N PHE A 597 1.46 11.24 -11.42
CA PHE A 597 1.64 11.42 -12.86
C PHE A 597 0.52 10.77 -13.68
N PHE A 598 -0.20 9.81 -13.13
CA PHE A 598 -1.29 9.12 -13.83
C PHE A 598 -2.64 9.82 -13.70
N ASP A 599 -2.85 10.62 -12.63
CA ASP A 599 -4.14 11.28 -12.36
C ASP A 599 -4.30 12.69 -12.98
N LYS A 600 -3.25 13.28 -13.55
CA LYS A 600 -3.33 14.65 -14.10
C LYS A 600 -3.71 14.76 -15.58
N GLU A 601 -3.92 13.66 -16.28
CA GLU A 601 -4.38 13.72 -17.70
C GLU A 601 -5.90 13.73 -17.90
N THR A 602 -6.71 13.68 -16.83
CA THR A 602 -8.17 13.86 -16.94
C THR A 602 -8.62 15.27 -16.51
N GLY A 603 -8.06 16.28 -17.17
CA GLY A 603 -8.48 17.66 -17.01
C GLY A 603 -9.74 17.96 -17.82
N THR A 604 -10.91 17.91 -17.23
CA THR A 604 -12.15 18.48 -17.79
C THR A 604 -12.00 20.00 -17.93
N LYS A 605 -11.97 20.48 -19.14
CA LYS A 605 -12.10 21.91 -19.48
C LYS A 605 -13.46 22.41 -19.00
N ARG A 606 -13.50 23.22 -17.96
CA ARG A 606 -14.66 24.08 -17.66
C ARG A 606 -14.65 25.27 -18.63
N SER A 607 -15.66 25.34 -19.47
CA SER A 607 -15.97 26.51 -20.30
C SER A 607 -16.26 27.71 -19.41
N LYS A 608 -15.53 28.80 -19.61
CA LYS A 608 -15.93 30.14 -19.11
C LYS A 608 -17.15 30.60 -19.89
N ARG A 609 -18.29 30.66 -19.24
CA ARG A 609 -19.40 31.52 -19.68
C ARG A 609 -19.15 32.91 -19.15
N THR A 610 -18.84 33.83 -20.03
CA THR A 610 -18.95 35.29 -19.84
C THR A 610 -20.42 35.63 -19.65
N ARG A 611 -20.71 36.38 -18.62
CA ARG A 611 -21.97 37.15 -18.49
C ARG A 611 -21.69 38.62 -18.83
N ASN A 612 -22.49 39.14 -19.76
CA ASN A 612 -22.87 40.53 -19.77
C ASN A 612 -23.76 40.83 -18.56
#